data_0fd126cd1b11dfd24c97b7a182343625
#
_entry.id   0fd126cd1b11dfd24c97b7a182343625
#
_cell.length_a   1.000
_cell.length_b   1.000
_cell.length_c   1.000
_cell.angle_alpha   90.00
_cell.angle_beta   90.00
_cell.angle_gamma   90.00
#
_symmetry.space_group_name_H-M   'P 1'
#
loop_
_entity.id
_entity.type
_entity.pdbx_description
1 polymer ?
#
loop_
_entity_poly.entity_id
_entity_poly.type
_entity_poly.pdbx_seq_one_letter_code
_entity_poly.pdbx_strand_id
1 'polypeptide(L)'
;MNELIDTCSQMFSSLLMQRALIVAVLVGVSAPVVGTYLVQRGLALLGDGIGHIALTGVALGWLAGAAANVSPHDAWAIPGAIIASVLGAVLIEVIRARGRTRGDVALAILFYGGIAGGVILIKVAGGTTTNLT
;
A
#
# COMPACT_ATOMS: atom_id res chain seq x y z
N MET A 1 -31.95 -19.97 16.68
CA MET A 1 -31.56 -20.44 15.33
C MET A 1 -32.09 -19.54 14.24
N ASN A 2 -33.32 -19.05 14.33
CA ASN A 2 -33.91 -18.13 13.34
C ASN A 2 -33.23 -16.75 13.33
N GLU A 3 -32.86 -16.19 14.51
CA GLU A 3 -32.16 -14.89 14.60
C GLU A 3 -30.78 -14.91 13.90
N LEU A 4 -30.05 -16.02 13.97
CA LEU A 4 -28.79 -16.16 13.27
C LEU A 4 -28.97 -16.18 11.75
N ILE A 5 -30.02 -16.87 11.29
CA ILE A 5 -30.33 -16.95 9.85
C ILE A 5 -30.76 -15.58 9.32
N ASP A 6 -31.59 -14.86 10.10
CA ASP A 6 -32.04 -13.51 9.73
C ASP A 6 -30.89 -12.51 9.72
N THR A 7 -30.00 -12.57 10.70
CA THR A 7 -28.79 -11.74 10.77
C THR A 7 -27.84 -12.02 9.59
N CYS A 8 -27.58 -13.28 9.28
CA CYS A 8 -26.78 -13.65 8.12
C CYS A 8 -27.42 -13.17 6.80
N SER A 9 -28.74 -13.35 6.66
CA SER A 9 -29.47 -12.90 5.48
C SER A 9 -29.39 -11.38 5.29
N GLN A 10 -29.53 -10.60 6.38
CA GLN A 10 -29.38 -9.14 6.34
C GLN A 10 -27.94 -8.71 6.02
N MET A 11 -26.94 -9.42 6.55
CA MET A 11 -25.54 -9.14 6.21
C MET A 11 -25.26 -9.36 4.72
N PHE A 12 -25.73 -10.48 4.14
CA PHE A 12 -25.54 -10.78 2.72
C PHE A 12 -26.33 -9.87 1.79
N SER A 13 -27.44 -9.31 2.25
CA SER A 13 -28.24 -8.36 1.47
C SER A 13 -27.69 -6.94 1.48
N SER A 14 -26.73 -6.62 2.37
CA SER A 14 -26.12 -5.30 2.43
C SER A 14 -25.20 -5.07 1.23
N LEU A 15 -25.36 -3.92 0.57
CA LEU A 15 -24.55 -3.52 -0.59
C LEU A 15 -23.04 -3.52 -0.29
N LEU A 16 -22.68 -3.22 0.95
CA LEU A 16 -21.30 -3.16 1.43
C LEU A 16 -20.70 -4.56 1.51
N MET A 17 -21.44 -5.55 2.01
CA MET A 17 -21.02 -6.94 2.08
C MET A 17 -20.88 -7.55 0.69
N GLN A 18 -21.80 -7.28 -0.22
CA GLN A 18 -21.72 -7.77 -1.60
C GLN A 18 -20.47 -7.24 -2.31
N ARG A 19 -20.18 -5.95 -2.18
CA ARG A 19 -18.94 -5.36 -2.72
C ARG A 19 -17.69 -5.97 -2.10
N ALA A 20 -17.67 -6.16 -0.79
CA ALA A 20 -16.55 -6.78 -0.09
C ALA A 20 -16.32 -8.22 -0.56
N LEU A 21 -17.38 -9.01 -0.75
CA LEU A 21 -17.32 -10.37 -1.26
C LEU A 21 -16.75 -10.43 -2.69
N ILE A 22 -17.23 -9.56 -3.58
CA ILE A 22 -16.74 -9.49 -4.96
C ILE A 22 -15.24 -9.17 -4.95
N VAL A 23 -14.81 -8.16 -4.19
CA VAL A 23 -13.40 -7.78 -4.06
C VAL A 23 -12.59 -8.92 -3.47
N ALA A 24 -13.07 -9.60 -2.42
CA ALA A 24 -12.39 -10.72 -1.79
C ALA A 24 -12.17 -11.88 -2.77
N VAL A 25 -13.18 -12.23 -3.58
CA VAL A 25 -13.06 -13.27 -4.61
C VAL A 25 -12.06 -12.86 -5.70
N LEU A 26 -12.16 -11.63 -6.21
CA LEU A 26 -11.24 -11.13 -7.25
C LEU A 26 -9.78 -11.13 -6.76
N VAL A 27 -9.55 -10.63 -5.55
CA VAL A 27 -8.22 -10.63 -4.94
C VAL A 27 -7.76 -12.06 -4.64
N GLY A 28 -8.65 -12.90 -4.09
CA GLY A 28 -8.33 -14.30 -3.77
C GLY A 28 -7.94 -15.14 -4.98
N VAL A 29 -8.44 -14.82 -6.17
CA VAL A 29 -8.07 -15.50 -7.41
C VAL A 29 -6.80 -14.89 -8.03
N SER A 30 -6.68 -13.56 -8.03
CA SER A 30 -5.55 -12.87 -8.67
C SER A 30 -4.27 -12.94 -7.84
N ALA A 31 -4.36 -12.86 -6.51
CA ALA A 31 -3.19 -12.83 -5.64
C ALA A 31 -2.31 -14.10 -5.74
N PRO A 32 -2.84 -15.33 -5.76
CA PRO A 32 -2.01 -16.53 -5.94
C PRO A 32 -1.28 -16.58 -7.29
N VAL A 33 -1.94 -16.14 -8.36
CA VAL A 33 -1.35 -16.13 -9.70
C VAL A 33 -0.18 -15.16 -9.78
N VAL A 34 -0.39 -13.93 -9.34
CA VAL A 34 0.66 -12.91 -9.29
C VAL A 34 1.75 -13.29 -8.29
N GLY A 35 1.36 -13.78 -7.10
CA GLY A 35 2.28 -14.19 -6.04
C GLY A 35 3.20 -15.33 -6.48
N THR A 36 2.68 -16.36 -7.15
CA THR A 36 3.49 -17.46 -7.68
C THR A 36 4.52 -16.95 -8.69
N TYR A 37 4.11 -16.07 -9.59
CA TYR A 37 5.02 -15.46 -10.55
C TYR A 37 6.13 -14.65 -9.86
N LEU A 38 5.78 -13.85 -8.87
CA LEU A 38 6.75 -13.04 -8.10
C LEU A 38 7.74 -13.91 -7.34
N VAL A 39 7.27 -15.00 -6.69
CA VAL A 39 8.13 -15.95 -5.98
C VAL A 39 9.13 -16.61 -6.95
N GLN A 40 8.67 -17.05 -8.12
CA GLN A 40 9.54 -17.64 -9.13
C GLN A 40 10.61 -16.67 -9.66
N ARG A 41 10.33 -15.38 -9.61
CA ARG A 41 11.27 -14.31 -9.98
C ARG A 41 12.21 -13.90 -8.84
N GLY A 42 12.12 -14.49 -7.66
CA GLY A 42 12.88 -14.08 -6.47
C GLY A 42 12.44 -12.73 -5.91
N LEU A 43 11.17 -12.39 -6.07
CA LEU A 43 10.55 -11.14 -5.66
C LEU A 43 9.43 -11.38 -4.64
N ALA A 44 9.58 -12.39 -3.78
CA ALA A 44 8.55 -12.80 -2.82
C ALA A 44 8.08 -11.64 -1.92
N LEU A 45 8.99 -10.75 -1.54
CA LEU A 45 8.72 -9.59 -0.66
C LEU A 45 8.31 -8.32 -1.42
N LEU A 46 8.16 -8.39 -2.74
CA LEU A 46 7.86 -7.20 -3.56
C LEU A 46 6.54 -6.56 -3.17
N GLY A 47 5.49 -7.36 -2.95
CA GLY A 47 4.18 -6.86 -2.59
C GLY A 47 4.19 -6.09 -1.28
N ASP A 48 4.88 -6.61 -0.29
CA ASP A 48 5.04 -5.95 1.02
C ASP A 48 5.87 -4.67 0.91
N GLY A 49 7.01 -4.72 0.21
CA GLY A 49 7.85 -3.56 -0.03
C GLY A 49 7.14 -2.42 -0.76
N ILE A 50 6.37 -2.73 -1.82
CA ILE A 50 5.59 -1.73 -2.55
C ILE A 50 4.47 -1.15 -1.67
N GLY A 51 3.84 -1.97 -0.82
CA GLY A 51 2.84 -1.51 0.13
C GLY A 51 3.37 -0.43 1.07
N HIS A 52 4.56 -0.61 1.63
CA HIS A 52 5.19 0.39 2.50
C HIS A 52 5.62 1.66 1.76
N ILE A 53 6.09 1.53 0.52
CA ILE A 53 6.39 2.69 -0.34
C ILE A 53 5.10 3.45 -0.65
N ALA A 54 4.00 2.75 -0.93
CA ALA A 54 2.70 3.36 -1.16
C ALA A 54 2.21 4.15 0.07
N LEU A 55 2.38 3.59 1.27
CA LEU A 55 2.04 4.27 2.52
C LEU A 55 2.85 5.56 2.71
N THR A 56 4.15 5.51 2.43
CA THR A 56 5.00 6.71 2.43
C THR A 56 4.50 7.74 1.41
N GLY A 57 4.07 7.29 0.24
CA GLY A 57 3.49 8.13 -0.81
C GLY A 57 2.16 8.77 -0.39
N VAL A 58 1.30 8.05 0.34
CA VAL A 58 0.10 8.62 0.97
C VAL A 58 0.46 9.77 1.90
N ALA A 59 1.44 9.56 2.78
CA ALA A 59 1.89 10.57 3.74
C ALA A 59 2.46 11.82 3.02
N LEU A 60 3.27 11.63 1.99
CA LEU A 60 3.80 12.71 1.17
C LEU A 60 2.70 13.45 0.40
N GLY A 61 1.75 12.71 -0.18
CA GLY A 61 0.60 13.29 -0.88
C GLY A 61 -0.26 14.13 0.06
N TRP A 62 -0.55 13.63 1.26
CA TRP A 62 -1.28 14.37 2.28
C TRP A 62 -0.55 15.64 2.71
N LEU A 63 0.78 15.57 2.92
CA LEU A 63 1.62 16.70 3.26
C LEU A 63 1.65 17.75 2.13
N ALA A 64 1.76 17.31 0.89
CA ALA A 64 1.72 18.18 -0.28
C ALA A 64 0.35 18.88 -0.43
N GLY A 65 -0.75 18.16 -0.18
CA GLY A 65 -2.09 18.71 -0.17
C GLY A 65 -2.27 19.78 0.92
N ALA A 66 -1.75 19.52 2.11
CA ALA A 66 -1.76 20.48 3.22
C ALA A 66 -0.93 21.74 2.89
N ALA A 67 0.25 21.56 2.31
CA ALA A 67 1.11 22.68 1.92
C ALA A 67 0.51 23.53 0.77
N ALA A 68 -0.24 22.90 -0.12
CA ALA A 68 -0.94 23.54 -1.24
C ALA A 68 -2.30 24.16 -0.85
N ASN A 69 -2.72 24.04 0.42
CA ASN A 69 -4.04 24.47 0.91
C ASN A 69 -5.23 23.89 0.10
N VAL A 70 -5.07 22.69 -0.41
CA VAL A 70 -6.13 21.97 -1.15
C VAL A 70 -7.05 21.29 -0.14
N SER A 71 -8.33 21.56 -0.17
CA SER A 71 -9.34 20.86 0.63
C SER A 71 -10.22 19.99 -0.26
N PRO A 72 -10.45 18.70 0.07
CA PRO A 72 -9.88 17.97 1.22
C PRO A 72 -8.41 17.57 0.99
N HIS A 73 -7.59 17.56 2.04
CA HIS A 73 -6.17 17.18 1.97
C HIS A 73 -5.99 15.74 1.45
N ASP A 74 -6.98 14.89 1.67
CA ASP A 74 -7.01 13.49 1.25
C ASP A 74 -7.00 13.30 -0.27
N ALA A 75 -7.40 14.32 -1.04
CA ALA A 75 -7.43 14.26 -2.50
C ALA A 75 -6.05 13.93 -3.11
N TRP A 76 -4.97 14.33 -2.45
CA TRP A 76 -3.60 14.06 -2.91
C TRP A 76 -2.97 12.78 -2.35
N ALA A 77 -3.63 12.13 -1.39
CA ALA A 77 -3.14 10.88 -0.78
C ALA A 77 -3.06 9.73 -1.80
N ILE A 78 -4.11 9.52 -2.58
CA ILE A 78 -4.15 8.47 -3.59
C ILE A 78 -3.17 8.72 -4.74
N PRO A 79 -3.13 9.90 -5.38
CA PRO A 79 -2.10 10.22 -6.36
C PRO A 79 -0.67 10.05 -5.83
N GLY A 80 -0.42 10.48 -4.59
CA GLY A 80 0.88 10.33 -3.92
C GLY A 80 1.27 8.86 -3.76
N ALA A 81 0.34 7.99 -3.35
CA ALA A 81 0.56 6.56 -3.23
C ALA A 81 0.90 5.91 -4.59
N ILE A 82 0.16 6.26 -5.63
CA ILE A 82 0.36 5.72 -6.98
C ILE A 82 1.73 6.12 -7.51
N ILE A 83 2.07 7.40 -7.43
CA ILE A 83 3.37 7.91 -7.91
C ILE A 83 4.51 7.26 -7.15
N ALA A 84 4.44 7.19 -5.82
CA ALA A 84 5.47 6.56 -5.00
C ALA A 84 5.62 5.07 -5.32
N SER A 85 4.52 4.33 -5.50
CA SER A 85 4.55 2.91 -5.85
C SER A 85 5.20 2.66 -7.20
N VAL A 86 4.88 3.47 -8.21
CA VAL A 86 5.47 3.37 -9.55
C VAL A 86 6.96 3.70 -9.51
N LEU A 87 7.35 4.79 -8.82
CA LEU A 87 8.75 5.15 -8.67
C LEU A 87 9.54 4.08 -7.90
N GLY A 88 8.97 3.51 -6.85
CA GLY A 88 9.55 2.41 -6.09
C GLY A 88 9.76 1.17 -6.96
N ALA A 89 8.76 0.77 -7.74
CA ALA A 89 8.85 -0.37 -8.65
C ALA A 89 9.94 -0.17 -9.73
N VAL A 90 9.99 1.01 -10.34
CA VAL A 90 11.03 1.36 -11.32
C VAL A 90 12.42 1.35 -10.68
N LEU A 91 12.55 1.88 -9.47
CA LEU A 91 13.83 1.92 -8.75
C LEU A 91 14.34 0.51 -8.43
N ILE A 92 13.46 -0.39 -7.97
CA ILE A 92 13.79 -1.80 -7.75
C ILE A 92 14.29 -2.44 -9.05
N GLU A 93 13.59 -2.23 -10.16
CA GLU A 93 13.96 -2.83 -11.45
C GLU A 93 15.30 -2.28 -11.97
N VAL A 94 15.56 -0.98 -11.83
CA VAL A 94 16.84 -0.38 -12.19
C VAL A 94 18.00 -0.93 -11.35
N ILE A 95 17.81 -1.12 -10.05
CA ILE A 95 18.83 -1.69 -9.15
C ILE A 95 19.10 -3.15 -9.55
N ARG A 96 18.05 -3.93 -9.85
CA ARG A 96 18.17 -5.32 -10.31
C ARG A 96 18.89 -5.42 -11.66
N ALA A 97 18.49 -4.60 -12.61
CA ALA A 97 19.06 -4.62 -13.98
C ALA A 97 20.56 -4.31 -14.00
N ARG A 98 21.04 -3.53 -13.02
CA ARG A 98 22.49 -3.25 -12.90
C ARG A 98 23.29 -4.39 -12.26
N GLY A 99 22.67 -5.51 -11.89
CA GLY A 99 23.33 -6.75 -11.47
C GLY A 99 24.15 -6.68 -10.18
N ARG A 100 24.07 -5.58 -9.46
CA ARG A 100 24.92 -5.34 -8.26
C ARG A 100 24.31 -5.87 -6.97
N THR A 101 23.01 -6.20 -6.95
CA THR A 101 22.32 -6.56 -5.71
C THR A 101 21.30 -7.64 -5.96
N ARG A 102 21.17 -8.61 -5.06
CA ARG A 102 20.08 -9.58 -5.08
C ARG A 102 18.76 -8.82 -4.86
N GLY A 103 17.69 -9.23 -5.56
CA GLY A 103 16.39 -8.58 -5.48
C GLY A 103 15.88 -8.34 -4.06
N ASP A 104 16.07 -9.32 -3.19
CA ASP A 104 15.65 -9.25 -1.79
C ASP A 104 16.40 -8.17 -0.98
N VAL A 105 17.68 -7.93 -1.26
CA VAL A 105 18.47 -6.88 -0.59
C VAL A 105 18.02 -5.49 -1.05
N ALA A 106 17.76 -5.32 -2.35
CA ALA A 106 17.20 -4.07 -2.87
C ALA A 106 15.83 -3.75 -2.27
N LEU A 107 14.99 -4.78 -2.13
CA LEU A 107 13.71 -4.68 -1.46
C LEU A 107 13.83 -4.30 0.02
N ALA A 108 14.76 -4.92 0.75
CA ALA A 108 15.01 -4.61 2.15
C ALA A 108 15.45 -3.14 2.36
N ILE A 109 16.33 -2.64 1.51
CA ILE A 109 16.77 -1.23 1.55
C ILE A 109 15.61 -0.28 1.30
N LEU A 110 14.78 -0.57 0.30
CA LEU A 110 13.59 0.24 -0.01
C LEU A 110 12.54 0.17 1.10
N PHE A 111 12.33 -1.00 1.68
CA PHE A 111 11.40 -1.22 2.78
C PHE A 111 11.79 -0.42 4.02
N TYR A 112 13.00 -0.64 4.52
CA TYR A 112 13.48 0.08 5.71
C TYR A 112 13.72 1.56 5.44
N GLY A 113 14.21 1.91 4.25
CA GLY A 113 14.38 3.29 3.81
C GLY A 113 13.04 4.03 3.68
N GLY A 114 12.01 3.36 3.16
CA GLY A 114 10.65 3.90 3.07
C GLY A 114 10.03 4.17 4.44
N ILE A 115 10.13 3.21 5.37
CA ILE A 115 9.63 3.38 6.74
C ILE A 115 10.39 4.51 7.44
N ALA A 116 11.71 4.48 7.43
CA ALA A 116 12.55 5.49 8.08
C ALA A 116 12.29 6.89 7.49
N GLY A 117 12.24 6.99 6.17
CA GLY A 117 11.93 8.23 5.46
C GLY A 117 10.53 8.76 5.79
N GLY A 118 9.53 7.89 5.81
CA GLY A 118 8.16 8.24 6.19
C GLY A 118 8.07 8.78 7.61
N VAL A 119 8.70 8.13 8.58
CA VAL A 119 8.73 8.57 9.98
C VAL A 119 9.43 9.92 10.14
N ILE A 120 10.58 10.09 9.47
CA ILE A 120 11.31 11.37 9.51
C ILE A 120 10.48 12.50 8.92
N LEU A 121 9.83 12.26 7.77
CA LEU A 121 8.98 13.26 7.12
C LEU A 121 7.80 13.67 7.98
N ILE A 122 7.12 12.71 8.62
CA ILE A 122 6.02 13.00 9.54
C ILE A 122 6.52 13.86 10.71
N LYS A 123 7.70 13.55 11.25
CA LYS A 123 8.29 14.29 12.35
C LYS A 123 8.70 15.72 11.97
N VAL A 124 9.29 15.90 10.79
CA VAL A 124 9.67 17.22 10.24
C VAL A 124 8.43 18.07 9.94
N ALA A 125 7.35 17.43 9.50
CA ALA A 125 6.06 18.08 9.26
C ALA A 125 5.32 18.55 10.53
N GLY A 126 5.90 18.36 11.73
CA GLY A 126 5.27 18.72 13.01
C GLY A 126 4.18 17.76 13.45
N GLY A 127 4.05 16.61 12.78
CA GLY A 127 3.14 15.54 13.17
C GLY A 127 3.71 14.79 14.37
N THR A 128 3.03 14.89 15.50
CA THR A 128 3.23 13.94 16.59
C THR A 128 2.40 12.70 16.30
N THR A 129 2.98 11.53 16.51
CA THR A 129 2.31 10.21 16.38
C THR A 129 1.05 10.07 17.28
N THR A 130 0.77 11.05 18.10
CA THR A 130 -0.40 11.14 18.99
C THR A 130 -1.71 11.55 18.29
N ASN A 131 -1.69 11.98 17.03
CA ASN A 131 -2.89 12.37 16.29
C ASN A 131 -3.46 11.27 15.38
N LEU A 132 -2.99 10.03 15.54
CA LEU A 132 -3.46 8.86 14.77
C LEU A 132 -4.38 7.94 15.62
N THR A 133 -4.86 8.41 16.76
CA THR A 133 -5.88 7.72 17.57
C THR A 133 -7.24 8.38 17.44
#